data_05a289d0da5fa92c1af668af8482dee8
#
_entry.id   05a289d0da5fa92c1af668af8482dee8
#
_cell.length_a   1.000
_cell.length_b   1.000
_cell.length_c   1.000
_cell.angle_alpha   90.00
_cell.angle_beta   90.00
_cell.angle_gamma   90.00
#
_symmetry.space_group_name_H-M   'P 1'
#
loop_
_entity.id
_entity.type
_entity.pdbx_description
1 polymer ?
#
loop_
_entity_poly.entity_id
_entity_poly.type
_entity_poly.pdbx_seq_one_letter_code
_entity_poly.pdbx_strand_id
1 'polypeptide(L)'
;MFLKKVDKYSFVFLLIVIVLCFVVLPMLFTEKFLFEENIPKIEISIDEEKLESLQGYRTITLLHKDTGKVESMELDDYLVNVVSAEMPVDFEENALKAQAVVARTYTLYQIENGKKHENADICDDSNCCQAWVSKDDRFQKWGENQEEKWKKIENAVYSTAGEIITYDGKPIDAFFHSNSGGTTEVPANVWGGSNYPYLQVVETVGENEYSQYYSEINISKGELDEKMKTVYSDFAIDWNLEDCIKIIEYTESSRIKTIKIGNKNISGVEARKIFGLKSSNFKAEISDNNVKFSVIGYGHGVGLSQTGSNTLAKEGKDYKEIINHYYKNIEIVNIIE
;
A
#
# COMPACT_ATOMS: atom_id res chain seq x y z
N MET A 1 53.04 15.24 -59.83
CA MET A 1 51.90 15.15 -58.86
C MET A 1 50.62 15.34 -59.66
N PHE A 2 50.04 14.22 -60.09
CA PHE A 2 48.83 14.22 -60.92
C PHE A 2 47.55 14.23 -60.10
N LEU A 3 46.92 15.35 -60.02
CA LEU A 3 45.53 15.46 -59.58
C LEU A 3 44.64 15.05 -60.78
N LYS A 4 44.16 13.81 -60.82
CA LYS A 4 43.12 13.41 -61.76
C LYS A 4 41.87 14.25 -61.51
N LYS A 5 41.41 15.03 -62.50
CA LYS A 5 40.15 15.70 -62.54
C LYS A 5 39.03 14.62 -62.38
N VAL A 6 38.37 14.64 -61.28
CA VAL A 6 37.21 13.76 -61.09
C VAL A 6 36.13 14.25 -62.04
N ASP A 7 35.67 13.38 -62.95
CA ASP A 7 34.65 13.69 -63.92
C ASP A 7 33.31 13.97 -63.18
N LYS A 8 32.62 15.00 -63.66
CA LYS A 8 31.34 15.46 -63.10
C LYS A 8 30.33 14.31 -62.94
N TYR A 9 30.34 13.33 -63.80
CA TYR A 9 29.49 12.14 -63.72
C TYR A 9 29.89 11.17 -62.61
N SER A 10 31.19 11.01 -62.33
CA SER A 10 31.68 10.23 -61.21
C SER A 10 31.28 10.84 -59.85
N PHE A 11 31.25 12.17 -59.74
CA PHE A 11 30.83 12.85 -58.53
C PHE A 11 29.32 12.71 -58.31
N VAL A 12 28.50 12.85 -59.35
CA VAL A 12 27.05 12.65 -59.29
C VAL A 12 26.72 11.19 -58.95
N PHE A 13 27.42 10.21 -59.55
CA PHE A 13 27.25 8.79 -59.25
C PHE A 13 27.57 8.47 -57.77
N LEU A 14 28.64 9.04 -57.23
CA LEU A 14 29.02 8.87 -55.83
C LEU A 14 27.96 9.46 -54.88
N LEU A 15 27.39 10.62 -55.23
CA LEU A 15 26.30 11.25 -54.45
C LEU A 15 25.04 10.40 -54.45
N ILE A 16 24.66 9.80 -55.60
CA ILE A 16 23.51 8.89 -55.70
C ILE A 16 23.73 7.64 -54.85
N VAL A 17 24.93 7.07 -54.86
CA VAL A 17 25.28 5.89 -54.04
C VAL A 17 25.21 6.24 -52.54
N ILE A 18 25.72 7.40 -52.15
CA ILE A 18 25.64 7.85 -50.75
C ILE A 18 24.18 8.03 -50.32
N VAL A 19 23.34 8.66 -51.13
CA VAL A 19 21.89 8.83 -50.81
C VAL A 19 21.19 7.47 -50.76
N LEU A 20 21.50 6.54 -51.69
CA LEU A 20 20.93 5.20 -51.66
C LEU A 20 21.35 4.42 -50.39
N CYS A 21 22.61 4.48 -49.99
CA CYS A 21 23.12 3.70 -48.85
C CYS A 21 22.75 4.32 -47.49
N PHE A 22 22.67 5.64 -47.36
CA PHE A 22 22.49 6.31 -46.06
C PHE A 22 21.09 6.88 -45.83
N VAL A 23 20.26 6.99 -46.87
CA VAL A 23 18.89 7.52 -46.72
C VAL A 23 17.85 6.47 -47.17
N VAL A 24 17.98 5.89 -48.35
CA VAL A 24 16.95 4.99 -48.90
C VAL A 24 17.02 3.59 -48.28
N LEU A 25 18.22 3.00 -48.15
CA LEU A 25 18.38 1.68 -47.53
C LEU A 25 17.89 1.71 -46.03
N PRO A 26 18.31 2.64 -45.18
CA PRO A 26 17.77 2.70 -43.82
C PRO A 26 16.26 2.89 -43.77
N MET A 27 15.64 3.72 -44.64
CA MET A 27 14.21 3.86 -44.75
C MET A 27 13.48 2.56 -45.12
N LEU A 28 14.05 1.77 -46.05
CA LEU A 28 13.49 0.47 -46.42
C LEU A 28 13.66 -0.59 -45.32
N PHE A 29 14.68 -0.43 -44.46
CA PHE A 29 14.89 -1.32 -43.31
C PHE A 29 14.06 -0.89 -42.09
N THR A 30 13.70 0.40 -41.94
CA THR A 30 12.82 0.85 -40.85
C THR A 30 11.37 0.43 -41.02
N GLU A 31 10.90 0.21 -42.26
CA GLU A 31 9.56 -0.35 -42.50
C GLU A 31 9.47 -1.87 -42.27
N LYS A 32 10.61 -2.59 -42.20
CA LYS A 32 10.63 -4.05 -41.96
C LYS A 32 11.08 -4.45 -40.55
N PHE A 33 11.48 -3.51 -39.72
CA PHE A 33 11.80 -3.71 -38.29
C PHE A 33 10.86 -2.95 -37.39
N LEU A 34 9.60 -2.79 -37.76
CA LEU A 34 8.56 -2.83 -36.79
C LEU A 34 8.50 -4.30 -36.32
N PHE A 35 9.18 -4.58 -35.21
CA PHE A 35 8.85 -5.73 -34.40
C PHE A 35 7.35 -5.60 -34.13
N GLU A 36 6.52 -6.36 -34.83
CA GLU A 36 5.36 -6.94 -34.19
C GLU A 36 5.96 -7.79 -33.04
N GLU A 37 6.16 -7.18 -31.90
CA GLU A 37 6.09 -7.93 -30.68
C GLU A 37 4.71 -8.57 -30.71
N ASN A 38 4.67 -9.84 -31.08
CA ASN A 38 3.64 -10.76 -30.69
C ASN A 38 3.76 -10.89 -29.15
N ILE A 39 3.48 -9.81 -28.44
CA ILE A 39 3.01 -9.90 -27.07
C ILE A 39 1.70 -10.65 -27.23
N PRO A 40 1.57 -11.89 -26.73
CA PRO A 40 0.28 -12.51 -26.69
C PRO A 40 -0.59 -11.47 -25.97
N LYS A 41 -1.60 -10.91 -26.65
CA LYS A 41 -2.73 -10.28 -25.97
C LYS A 41 -3.26 -11.42 -25.12
N ILE A 42 -2.87 -11.41 -23.84
CA ILE A 42 -3.62 -12.11 -22.84
C ILE A 42 -4.94 -11.33 -22.87
N GLU A 43 -5.92 -11.83 -23.59
CA GLU A 43 -7.31 -11.48 -23.37
C GLU A 43 -7.60 -11.97 -21.96
N ILE A 44 -7.33 -11.09 -20.98
CA ILE A 44 -7.84 -11.27 -19.65
C ILE A 44 -9.34 -11.13 -19.86
N SER A 45 -10.04 -12.25 -19.85
CA SER A 45 -11.49 -12.25 -19.79
C SER A 45 -11.84 -11.63 -18.45
N ILE A 46 -12.10 -10.31 -18.45
CA ILE A 46 -12.73 -9.64 -17.32
C ILE A 46 -14.00 -10.43 -17.09
N ASP A 47 -14.22 -10.88 -15.87
CA ASP A 47 -15.44 -11.55 -15.48
C ASP A 47 -16.57 -10.49 -15.46
N GLU A 48 -17.11 -10.22 -16.65
CA GLU A 48 -18.12 -9.18 -16.88
C GLU A 48 -19.35 -9.41 -15.98
N GLU A 49 -19.77 -10.67 -15.77
CA GLU A 49 -20.88 -11.01 -14.89
C GLU A 49 -20.59 -10.57 -13.44
N LYS A 50 -19.34 -10.68 -13.03
CA LYS A 50 -18.91 -10.27 -11.69
C LYS A 50 -18.76 -8.74 -11.56
N LEU A 51 -18.26 -8.06 -12.59
CA LEU A 51 -18.21 -6.60 -12.62
C LEU A 51 -19.61 -5.98 -12.63
N GLU A 52 -20.55 -6.58 -13.38
CA GLU A 52 -21.95 -6.14 -13.35
C GLU A 52 -22.58 -6.32 -11.96
N SER A 53 -22.21 -7.37 -11.21
CA SER A 53 -22.68 -7.54 -9.83
C SER A 53 -22.20 -6.43 -8.91
N LEU A 54 -21.01 -5.87 -9.13
CA LEU A 54 -20.43 -4.77 -8.35
C LEU A 54 -21.11 -3.42 -8.61
N GLN A 55 -21.71 -3.22 -9.77
CA GLN A 55 -22.48 -1.99 -10.07
C GLN A 55 -23.70 -1.80 -9.14
N GLY A 56 -24.17 -2.89 -8.53
CA GLY A 56 -25.25 -2.85 -7.52
C GLY A 56 -24.83 -2.32 -6.14
N TYR A 57 -23.53 -2.26 -5.85
CA TYR A 57 -23.03 -1.84 -4.53
C TYR A 57 -22.84 -0.33 -4.44
N ARG A 58 -23.91 0.42 -4.62
CA ARG A 58 -23.92 1.87 -4.35
C ARG A 58 -24.11 2.20 -2.87
N THR A 59 -24.86 1.35 -2.16
CA THR A 59 -25.20 1.52 -0.75
C THR A 59 -24.55 0.40 0.07
N ILE A 60 -23.90 0.76 1.19
CA ILE A 60 -23.29 -0.18 2.12
C ILE A 60 -23.91 -0.08 3.51
N THR A 61 -23.75 -1.11 4.32
CA THR A 61 -24.13 -1.11 5.74
C THR A 61 -22.89 -1.08 6.63
N LEU A 62 -22.79 -0.02 7.46
CA LEU A 62 -21.69 0.24 8.40
C LEU A 62 -22.11 -0.14 9.83
N LEU A 63 -21.33 -0.99 10.49
CA LEU A 63 -21.46 -1.28 11.92
C LEU A 63 -20.59 -0.33 12.75
N HIS A 64 -21.20 0.46 13.62
CA HIS A 64 -20.50 1.20 14.65
C HIS A 64 -20.18 0.28 15.83
N LYS A 65 -18.90 -0.03 16.01
CA LYS A 65 -18.44 -1.06 16.99
C LYS A 65 -18.69 -0.68 18.44
N ASP A 66 -18.65 0.60 18.76
CA ASP A 66 -18.84 1.14 20.10
C ASP A 66 -20.31 1.09 20.57
N THR A 67 -21.25 1.32 19.63
CA THR A 67 -22.69 1.39 19.91
C THR A 67 -23.46 0.13 19.46
N GLY A 68 -22.88 -0.67 18.56
CA GLY A 68 -23.56 -1.78 17.89
C GLY A 68 -24.62 -1.34 16.87
N LYS A 69 -24.75 -0.03 16.59
CA LYS A 69 -25.68 0.50 15.59
C LYS A 69 -25.20 0.14 14.18
N VAL A 70 -26.14 -0.24 13.32
CA VAL A 70 -25.91 -0.41 11.88
C VAL A 70 -26.53 0.76 11.14
N GLU A 71 -25.77 1.37 10.25
CA GLU A 71 -26.18 2.50 9.42
C GLU A 71 -26.03 2.16 7.95
N SER A 72 -26.99 2.57 7.11
CA SER A 72 -26.92 2.44 5.65
C SER A 72 -26.53 3.77 5.04
N MET A 73 -25.56 3.78 4.12
CA MET A 73 -25.10 4.99 3.44
C MET A 73 -24.56 4.69 2.04
N GLU A 74 -24.50 5.71 1.19
CA GLU A 74 -23.87 5.58 -0.12
C GLU A 74 -22.35 5.28 0.03
N LEU A 75 -21.84 4.42 -0.84
CA LEU A 75 -20.44 3.97 -0.78
C LEU A 75 -19.46 5.14 -0.82
N ASP A 76 -19.65 6.10 -1.73
CA ASP A 76 -18.72 7.22 -1.84
C ASP A 76 -18.82 8.18 -0.63
N ASP A 77 -19.99 8.36 -0.04
CA ASP A 77 -20.16 9.12 1.22
C ASP A 77 -19.42 8.41 2.38
N TYR A 78 -19.54 7.09 2.48
CA TYR A 78 -18.75 6.28 3.41
C TYR A 78 -17.25 6.49 3.19
N LEU A 79 -16.79 6.48 1.95
CA LEU A 79 -15.37 6.62 1.61
C LEU A 79 -14.81 8.01 1.92
N VAL A 80 -15.60 9.09 1.83
CA VAL A 80 -15.17 10.42 2.29
C VAL A 80 -14.82 10.39 3.78
N ASN A 81 -15.65 9.74 4.60
CA ASN A 81 -15.39 9.57 6.03
C ASN A 81 -14.15 8.70 6.29
N VAL A 82 -13.98 7.59 5.53
CA VAL A 82 -12.80 6.71 5.62
C VAL A 82 -11.53 7.45 5.26
N VAL A 83 -11.46 8.08 4.09
CA VAL A 83 -10.25 8.80 3.65
C VAL A 83 -9.90 9.91 4.61
N SER A 84 -10.90 10.64 5.14
CA SER A 84 -10.69 11.66 6.16
C SER A 84 -10.16 11.09 7.48
N ALA A 85 -10.48 9.84 7.82
CA ALA A 85 -10.00 9.16 9.01
C ALA A 85 -8.59 8.61 8.85
N GLU A 86 -8.28 8.06 7.68
CA GLU A 86 -7.05 7.34 7.36
C GLU A 86 -5.89 8.25 6.95
N MET A 87 -6.17 9.33 6.22
CA MET A 87 -5.14 10.18 5.61
C MET A 87 -5.12 11.59 6.23
N PRO A 88 -3.92 12.16 6.49
CA PRO A 88 -3.81 13.60 6.72
C PRO A 88 -4.33 14.40 5.51
N VAL A 89 -5.22 15.36 5.76
CA VAL A 89 -5.82 16.18 4.69
C VAL A 89 -4.79 17.03 3.93
N ASP A 90 -3.63 17.30 4.55
CA ASP A 90 -2.53 18.06 3.96
C ASP A 90 -1.73 17.24 2.94
N PHE A 91 -2.00 15.95 2.79
CA PHE A 91 -1.38 15.11 1.77
C PHE A 91 -1.81 15.57 0.37
N GLU A 92 -0.96 15.28 -0.62
CA GLU A 92 -1.20 15.63 -2.02
C GLU A 92 -2.48 14.96 -2.54
N GLU A 93 -3.16 15.64 -3.47
CA GLU A 93 -4.44 15.17 -4.01
C GLU A 93 -4.33 13.76 -4.63
N ASN A 94 -3.24 13.47 -5.34
CA ASN A 94 -3.02 12.14 -5.92
C ASN A 94 -2.84 11.03 -4.87
N ALA A 95 -2.28 11.35 -3.70
CA ALA A 95 -2.22 10.39 -2.60
C ALA A 95 -3.60 10.12 -2.00
N LEU A 96 -4.43 11.15 -1.85
CA LEU A 96 -5.82 11.03 -1.38
C LEU A 96 -6.69 10.23 -2.39
N LYS A 97 -6.52 10.47 -3.70
CA LYS A 97 -7.17 9.71 -4.76
C LYS A 97 -6.77 8.23 -4.74
N ALA A 98 -5.47 7.94 -4.61
CA ALA A 98 -4.99 6.57 -4.48
C ALA A 98 -5.62 5.85 -3.28
N GLN A 99 -5.68 6.51 -2.10
CA GLN A 99 -6.35 5.96 -0.93
C GLN A 99 -7.85 5.74 -1.16
N ALA A 100 -8.54 6.62 -1.86
CA ALA A 100 -9.97 6.49 -2.16
C ALA A 100 -10.25 5.22 -3.01
N VAL A 101 -9.47 5.01 -4.08
CA VAL A 101 -9.58 3.81 -4.92
C VAL A 101 -9.26 2.54 -4.14
N VAL A 102 -8.19 2.57 -3.33
CA VAL A 102 -7.77 1.44 -2.47
C VAL A 102 -8.85 1.11 -1.44
N ALA A 103 -9.38 2.11 -0.74
CA ALA A 103 -10.42 1.91 0.27
C ALA A 103 -11.73 1.40 -0.34
N ARG A 104 -12.12 1.89 -1.52
CA ARG A 104 -13.27 1.39 -2.28
C ARG A 104 -13.08 -0.07 -2.65
N THR A 105 -11.92 -0.42 -3.20
CA THR A 105 -11.59 -1.79 -3.59
C THR A 105 -11.63 -2.74 -2.39
N TYR A 106 -11.00 -2.34 -1.28
CA TYR A 106 -11.04 -3.12 -0.04
C TYR A 106 -12.48 -3.36 0.46
N THR A 107 -13.30 -2.31 0.46
CA THR A 107 -14.71 -2.41 0.89
C THR A 107 -15.47 -3.43 0.04
N LEU A 108 -15.38 -3.33 -1.28
CA LEU A 108 -16.06 -4.26 -2.20
C LEU A 108 -15.51 -5.68 -2.08
N TYR A 109 -14.19 -5.84 -1.93
CA TYR A 109 -13.59 -7.14 -1.68
C TYR A 109 -14.16 -7.82 -0.41
N GLN A 110 -14.30 -7.07 0.69
CA GLN A 110 -14.86 -7.61 1.94
C GLN A 110 -16.33 -8.02 1.80
N ILE A 111 -17.13 -7.26 1.04
CA ILE A 111 -18.52 -7.58 0.77
C ILE A 111 -18.63 -8.88 -0.02
N GLU A 112 -17.78 -9.10 -1.01
CA GLU A 112 -17.85 -10.25 -1.90
C GLU A 112 -17.24 -11.53 -1.31
N ASN A 113 -16.14 -11.43 -0.57
CA ASN A 113 -15.38 -12.59 -0.13
C ASN A 113 -15.72 -13.05 1.29
N GLY A 114 -16.80 -12.56 1.85
CA GLY A 114 -17.34 -13.00 3.13
C GLY A 114 -17.41 -11.86 4.13
N LYS A 115 -18.62 -11.60 4.59
CA LYS A 115 -18.90 -10.58 5.59
C LYS A 115 -18.20 -10.92 6.90
N LYS A 116 -17.39 -10.02 7.41
CA LYS A 116 -16.81 -10.13 8.76
C LYS A 116 -17.86 -9.95 9.85
N HIS A 117 -19.02 -9.39 9.49
CA HIS A 117 -20.11 -9.03 10.40
C HIS A 117 -21.41 -9.63 9.91
N GLU A 118 -22.20 -10.22 10.83
CA GLU A 118 -23.44 -10.89 10.51
C GLU A 118 -24.50 -9.96 9.90
N ASN A 119 -24.56 -8.72 10.37
CA ASN A 119 -25.62 -7.76 10.04
C ASN A 119 -25.10 -6.49 9.35
N ALA A 120 -23.84 -6.46 8.90
CA ALA A 120 -23.24 -5.31 8.24
C ALA A 120 -22.17 -5.75 7.23
N ASP A 121 -21.94 -4.90 6.26
CA ASP A 121 -20.91 -5.13 5.24
C ASP A 121 -19.51 -4.85 5.79
N ILE A 122 -19.37 -3.79 6.59
CA ILE A 122 -18.10 -3.32 7.12
C ILE A 122 -18.31 -2.64 8.48
N CYS A 123 -17.23 -2.42 9.26
CA CYS A 123 -17.29 -1.66 10.51
C CYS A 123 -16.28 -0.49 10.53
N ASP A 124 -16.42 0.39 11.52
CA ASP A 124 -15.61 1.58 11.75
C ASP A 124 -14.30 1.36 12.53
N ASP A 125 -13.98 0.10 12.89
CA ASP A 125 -12.77 -0.26 13.63
C ASP A 125 -11.61 -0.57 12.69
N SER A 126 -10.56 0.24 12.75
CA SER A 126 -9.31 0.06 11.97
C SER A 126 -8.54 -1.24 12.25
N ASN A 127 -8.80 -1.90 13.38
CA ASN A 127 -8.22 -3.21 13.69
C ASN A 127 -8.99 -4.37 13.02
N CYS A 128 -10.17 -4.10 12.50
CA CYS A 128 -11.05 -5.07 11.87
C CYS A 128 -11.25 -4.80 10.38
N CYS A 129 -11.62 -3.56 10.04
CA CYS A 129 -11.92 -3.11 8.69
C CYS A 129 -11.07 -1.88 8.32
N GLN A 130 -11.66 -0.68 8.33
CA GLN A 130 -11.00 0.59 8.02
C GLN A 130 -11.41 1.61 9.07
N ALA A 131 -10.54 2.59 9.37
CA ALA A 131 -10.94 3.70 10.21
C ALA A 131 -12.04 4.51 9.52
N TRP A 132 -13.03 4.87 10.28
CA TRP A 132 -14.12 5.74 9.86
C TRP A 132 -14.37 6.79 10.95
N VAL A 133 -14.71 7.99 10.55
CA VAL A 133 -15.07 9.06 11.48
C VAL A 133 -16.20 9.89 10.89
N SER A 134 -17.16 10.30 11.73
CA SER A 134 -18.24 11.17 11.28
C SER A 134 -17.72 12.54 10.83
N LYS A 135 -18.45 13.22 9.92
CA LYS A 135 -18.11 14.57 9.47
C LYS A 135 -18.01 15.53 10.67
N ASP A 136 -18.94 15.44 11.61
CA ASP A 136 -18.99 16.32 12.79
C ASP A 136 -17.77 16.12 13.70
N ASP A 137 -17.40 14.86 13.99
CA ASP A 137 -16.21 14.57 14.80
C ASP A 137 -14.93 14.99 14.07
N ARG A 138 -14.90 14.85 12.76
CA ARG A 138 -13.75 15.29 11.96
C ARG A 138 -13.63 16.81 11.98
N PHE A 139 -14.73 17.53 11.87
CA PHE A 139 -14.78 18.98 11.95
C PHE A 139 -14.29 19.50 13.30
N GLN A 140 -14.73 18.88 14.40
CA GLN A 140 -14.22 19.21 15.73
C GLN A 140 -12.71 19.08 15.84
N LYS A 141 -12.12 18.03 15.24
CA LYS A 141 -10.67 17.81 15.22
C LYS A 141 -9.91 18.78 14.33
N TRP A 142 -10.47 19.17 13.19
CA TRP A 142 -9.80 20.06 12.24
C TRP A 142 -9.87 21.53 12.64
N GLY A 143 -10.90 21.95 13.36
CA GLY A 143 -11.11 23.32 13.78
C GLY A 143 -11.30 24.26 12.59
N GLU A 144 -10.35 25.17 12.39
CA GLU A 144 -10.45 26.13 11.29
C GLU A 144 -10.31 25.48 9.90
N ASN A 145 -10.96 26.10 8.88
CA ASN A 145 -10.98 25.68 7.48
C ASN A 145 -11.50 24.24 7.25
N GLN A 146 -12.35 23.76 8.15
CA GLN A 146 -12.89 22.41 8.12
C GLN A 146 -13.67 22.11 6.84
N GLU A 147 -14.44 23.07 6.31
CA GLU A 147 -15.21 22.89 5.07
C GLU A 147 -14.30 22.78 3.84
N GLU A 148 -13.24 23.56 3.76
CA GLU A 148 -12.27 23.49 2.67
C GLU A 148 -11.51 22.15 2.69
N LYS A 149 -11.08 21.74 3.88
CA LYS A 149 -10.42 20.45 4.10
C LYS A 149 -11.33 19.27 3.71
N TRP A 150 -12.60 19.34 4.11
CA TRP A 150 -13.58 18.32 3.77
C TRP A 150 -13.80 18.24 2.26
N LYS A 151 -13.96 19.40 1.60
CA LYS A 151 -14.14 19.46 0.15
C LYS A 151 -12.93 18.89 -0.62
N LYS A 152 -11.72 19.04 -0.10
CA LYS A 152 -10.52 18.41 -0.69
C LYS A 152 -10.64 16.88 -0.67
N ILE A 153 -11.10 16.30 0.44
CA ILE A 153 -11.35 14.85 0.55
C ILE A 153 -12.50 14.43 -0.38
N GLU A 154 -13.62 15.13 -0.37
CA GLU A 154 -14.75 14.88 -1.28
C GLU A 154 -14.28 14.85 -2.74
N ASN A 155 -13.51 15.84 -3.16
CA ASN A 155 -12.98 15.91 -4.52
C ASN A 155 -12.11 14.70 -4.88
N ALA A 156 -11.27 14.23 -3.96
CA ALA A 156 -10.44 13.06 -4.18
C ALA A 156 -11.29 11.78 -4.35
N VAL A 157 -12.32 11.61 -3.54
CA VAL A 157 -13.21 10.44 -3.59
C VAL A 157 -14.09 10.46 -4.84
N TYR A 158 -14.82 11.57 -5.08
CA TYR A 158 -15.77 11.63 -6.19
C TYR A 158 -15.11 11.71 -7.57
N SER A 159 -13.89 12.29 -7.67
CA SER A 159 -13.15 12.27 -8.93
C SER A 159 -12.62 10.89 -9.35
N THR A 160 -12.68 9.92 -8.44
CA THR A 160 -12.34 8.51 -8.68
C THR A 160 -13.54 7.59 -8.49
N ALA A 161 -14.76 8.12 -8.56
CA ALA A 161 -15.99 7.34 -8.36
C ALA A 161 -16.04 6.14 -9.32
N GLY A 162 -16.42 4.97 -8.78
CA GLY A 162 -16.49 3.72 -9.53
C GLY A 162 -15.15 3.06 -9.83
N GLU A 163 -14.00 3.73 -9.65
CA GLU A 163 -12.70 3.09 -9.90
C GLU A 163 -12.32 2.11 -8.80
N ILE A 164 -11.96 0.88 -9.19
CA ILE A 164 -11.48 -0.20 -8.33
C ILE A 164 -10.25 -0.86 -8.91
N ILE A 165 -9.52 -1.58 -8.07
CA ILE A 165 -8.33 -2.34 -8.44
C ILE A 165 -8.70 -3.80 -8.60
N THR A 166 -8.36 -4.39 -9.75
CA THR A 166 -8.62 -5.81 -10.03
C THR A 166 -7.33 -6.57 -10.34
N TYR A 167 -7.36 -7.87 -10.06
CA TYR A 167 -6.37 -8.84 -10.48
C TYR A 167 -7.12 -10.07 -11.04
N ASP A 168 -6.80 -10.47 -12.27
CA ASP A 168 -7.54 -11.51 -13.01
C ASP A 168 -9.06 -11.23 -13.01
N GLY A 169 -9.45 -9.96 -13.27
CA GLY A 169 -10.84 -9.52 -13.37
C GLY A 169 -11.62 -9.49 -12.04
N LYS A 170 -10.96 -9.66 -10.89
CA LYS A 170 -11.61 -9.67 -9.56
C LYS A 170 -11.04 -8.56 -8.67
N PRO A 171 -11.85 -7.91 -7.83
CA PRO A 171 -11.34 -6.98 -6.85
C PRO A 171 -10.26 -7.62 -5.97
N ILE A 172 -9.20 -6.88 -5.69
CA ILE A 172 -8.12 -7.33 -4.82
C ILE A 172 -8.42 -7.06 -3.34
N ASP A 173 -7.76 -7.81 -2.45
CA ASP A 173 -7.69 -7.43 -1.02
C ASP A 173 -6.67 -6.29 -0.87
N ALA A 174 -7.17 -5.08 -1.05
CA ALA A 174 -6.37 -3.86 -1.19
C ALA A 174 -5.90 -3.32 0.17
N PHE A 175 -5.00 -4.06 0.84
CA PHE A 175 -4.42 -3.65 2.12
C PHE A 175 -3.62 -2.36 2.01
N PHE A 176 -3.68 -1.54 3.05
CA PHE A 176 -2.89 -0.32 3.19
C PHE A 176 -2.47 -0.09 4.65
N HIS A 177 -1.49 0.76 4.85
CA HIS A 177 -0.93 1.05 6.18
C HIS A 177 -0.32 2.46 6.21
N SER A 178 -0.03 2.96 7.41
CA SER A 178 0.40 4.35 7.60
C SER A 178 1.80 4.63 7.02
N ASN A 179 2.82 3.85 7.42
CA ASN A 179 4.21 4.05 7.03
C ASN A 179 4.95 2.71 6.98
N SER A 180 5.58 2.37 5.86
CA SER A 180 6.23 1.07 5.70
C SER A 180 7.60 0.97 6.38
N GLY A 181 8.22 2.10 6.72
CA GLY A 181 9.58 2.13 7.26
C GLY A 181 10.65 1.87 6.20
N GLY A 182 10.35 2.18 4.92
CA GLY A 182 11.25 2.05 3.78
C GLY A 182 10.99 0.86 2.87
N THR A 183 10.22 -0.15 3.32
CA THR A 183 9.93 -1.34 2.52
C THR A 183 8.62 -1.99 2.97
N THR A 184 7.76 -2.37 2.02
CA THR A 184 6.51 -3.07 2.33
C THR A 184 6.76 -4.53 2.71
N GLU A 185 5.74 -5.19 3.27
CA GLU A 185 5.77 -6.59 3.71
C GLU A 185 4.79 -7.45 2.89
N VAL A 186 4.97 -8.75 2.89
CA VAL A 186 4.03 -9.70 2.28
C VAL A 186 3.04 -10.26 3.30
N PRO A 187 1.79 -10.56 2.88
CA PRO A 187 0.72 -11.04 3.78
C PRO A 187 1.10 -12.26 4.62
N ALA A 188 1.81 -13.23 4.04
CA ALA A 188 2.18 -14.47 4.73
C ALA A 188 3.04 -14.22 5.99
N ASN A 189 3.87 -13.17 6.00
CA ASN A 189 4.69 -12.81 7.15
C ASN A 189 3.90 -12.11 8.28
N VAL A 190 2.70 -11.58 7.95
CA VAL A 190 1.87 -10.83 8.92
C VAL A 190 0.74 -11.70 9.45
N TRP A 191 0.03 -12.42 8.58
CA TRP A 191 -1.15 -13.19 8.95
C TRP A 191 -1.01 -14.69 8.71
N GLY A 192 0.11 -15.15 8.14
CA GLY A 192 0.27 -16.54 7.69
C GLY A 192 -0.48 -16.80 6.37
N GLY A 193 -0.57 -18.07 5.97
CA GLY A 193 -1.24 -18.47 4.74
C GLY A 193 -0.41 -18.24 3.48
N SER A 194 -1.08 -18.02 2.35
CA SER A 194 -0.45 -17.79 1.04
C SER A 194 -0.28 -16.30 0.76
N ASN A 195 0.73 -15.98 -0.07
CA ASN A 195 0.89 -14.64 -0.60
C ASN A 195 -0.06 -14.42 -1.78
N TYR A 196 -0.51 -13.18 -1.95
CA TYR A 196 -1.21 -12.75 -3.16
C TYR A 196 -0.19 -12.27 -4.20
N PRO A 197 -0.33 -12.66 -5.49
CA PRO A 197 0.63 -12.30 -6.54
C PRO A 197 0.81 -10.78 -6.70
N TYR A 198 -0.23 -10.00 -6.41
CA TYR A 198 -0.23 -8.55 -6.51
C TYR A 198 0.35 -7.83 -5.28
N LEU A 199 0.61 -8.52 -4.16
CA LEU A 199 1.20 -7.98 -2.94
C LEU A 199 2.63 -8.48 -2.78
N GLN A 200 3.58 -7.68 -3.27
CA GLN A 200 5.01 -7.99 -3.22
C GLN A 200 5.72 -7.00 -2.30
N VAL A 201 6.96 -7.34 -1.92
CA VAL A 201 7.85 -6.40 -1.25
C VAL A 201 8.24 -5.31 -2.25
N VAL A 202 7.96 -4.06 -1.90
CA VAL A 202 8.36 -2.88 -2.69
C VAL A 202 9.07 -1.86 -1.82
N GLU A 203 10.06 -1.18 -2.39
CA GLU A 203 10.77 -0.09 -1.74
C GLU A 203 9.88 1.15 -1.69
N THR A 204 9.95 1.89 -0.57
CA THR A 204 9.25 3.15 -0.37
C THR A 204 10.25 4.22 0.06
N VAL A 205 10.34 5.29 -0.71
CA VAL A 205 11.31 6.37 -0.48
C VAL A 205 10.70 7.54 0.29
N GLY A 206 11.53 8.33 0.97
CA GLY A 206 11.12 9.59 1.62
C GLY A 206 10.23 9.46 2.85
N GLU A 207 9.94 8.26 3.33
CA GLU A 207 9.06 8.05 4.49
C GLU A 207 9.65 8.51 5.82
N ASN A 208 10.97 8.63 5.89
CA ASN A 208 11.71 9.10 7.07
C ASN A 208 11.47 10.60 7.39
N GLU A 209 10.85 11.33 6.48
CA GLU A 209 10.46 12.73 6.70
C GLU A 209 9.16 12.87 7.52
N TYR A 210 8.43 11.78 7.72
CA TYR A 210 7.13 11.79 8.40
C TYR A 210 7.26 11.35 9.86
N SER A 211 6.45 11.96 10.72
CA SER A 211 6.39 11.64 12.16
C SER A 211 5.98 10.18 12.46
N GLN A 212 5.35 9.52 11.49
CA GLN A 212 4.96 8.11 11.57
C GLN A 212 6.14 7.14 11.40
N TYR A 213 7.28 7.61 10.87
CA TYR A 213 8.42 6.77 10.54
C TYR A 213 9.10 6.17 11.77
N TYR A 214 9.26 6.96 12.84
CA TYR A 214 9.99 6.53 14.02
C TYR A 214 9.16 6.71 15.30
N SER A 215 9.26 5.74 16.19
CA SER A 215 8.71 5.86 17.55
C SER A 215 9.52 5.05 18.56
N GLU A 216 9.46 5.45 19.83
CA GLU A 216 10.08 4.73 20.93
C GLU A 216 9.03 4.36 21.98
N ILE A 217 9.19 3.15 22.53
CA ILE A 217 8.45 2.70 23.71
C ILE A 217 9.47 2.23 24.72
N ASN A 218 9.35 2.73 25.93
CA ASN A 218 10.23 2.35 27.04
C ASN A 218 9.38 1.75 28.16
N ILE A 219 9.56 0.48 28.45
CA ILE A 219 8.82 -0.25 29.49
C ILE A 219 9.78 -0.81 30.53
N SER A 220 9.33 -0.92 31.77
CA SER A 220 10.12 -1.55 32.81
C SER A 220 10.26 -3.06 32.58
N LYS A 221 11.32 -3.66 33.10
CA LYS A 221 11.50 -5.13 33.08
C LYS A 221 10.30 -5.86 33.72
N GLY A 222 9.73 -5.28 34.78
CA GLY A 222 8.53 -5.83 35.44
C GLY A 222 7.29 -5.75 34.54
N GLU A 223 7.06 -4.63 33.84
CA GLU A 223 5.96 -4.50 32.88
C GLU A 223 6.08 -5.47 31.71
N LEU A 224 7.31 -5.69 31.19
CA LEU A 224 7.55 -6.69 30.14
C LEU A 224 7.16 -8.08 30.64
N ASP A 225 7.60 -8.44 31.86
CA ASP A 225 7.28 -9.74 32.48
C ASP A 225 5.77 -9.94 32.63
N GLU A 226 5.06 -8.93 33.12
CA GLU A 226 3.60 -8.95 33.25
C GLU A 226 2.89 -9.11 31.92
N LYS A 227 3.25 -8.29 30.91
CA LYS A 227 2.66 -8.37 29.56
C LYS A 227 2.88 -9.76 28.95
N MET A 228 4.07 -10.33 29.06
CA MET A 228 4.37 -11.66 28.56
C MET A 228 3.59 -12.75 29.31
N LYS A 229 3.46 -12.66 30.64
CA LYS A 229 2.68 -13.60 31.46
C LYS A 229 1.19 -13.56 31.19
N THR A 230 0.66 -12.43 30.74
CA THR A 230 -0.76 -12.31 30.31
C THR A 230 -1.04 -13.21 29.11
N VAL A 231 -0.03 -13.44 28.23
CA VAL A 231 -0.16 -14.29 27.03
C VAL A 231 0.35 -15.71 27.30
N TYR A 232 1.45 -15.83 28.04
CA TYR A 232 2.15 -17.08 28.33
C TYR A 232 2.27 -17.32 29.84
N SER A 233 1.40 -18.12 30.42
CA SER A 233 1.37 -18.37 31.88
C SER A 233 2.67 -18.98 32.42
N ASP A 234 3.46 -19.66 31.59
CA ASP A 234 4.76 -20.27 31.91
C ASP A 234 5.95 -19.41 31.48
N PHE A 235 5.73 -18.11 31.20
CA PHE A 235 6.81 -17.20 30.84
C PHE A 235 7.79 -17.03 32.00
N ALA A 236 9.10 -17.09 31.64
CA ALA A 236 10.20 -16.82 32.53
C ALA A 236 11.36 -16.15 31.77
N ILE A 237 12.02 -15.18 32.40
CA ILE A 237 13.16 -14.49 31.85
C ILE A 237 14.24 -14.33 32.92
N ASP A 238 15.49 -14.67 32.57
CA ASP A 238 16.67 -14.39 33.38
C ASP A 238 17.39 -13.17 32.80
N TRP A 239 17.24 -12.03 33.45
CA TRP A 239 17.82 -10.76 33.03
C TRP A 239 19.35 -10.67 33.10
N ASN A 240 20.03 -11.67 33.69
CA ASN A 240 21.48 -11.76 33.74
C ASN A 240 22.09 -12.37 32.46
N LEU A 241 21.26 -12.99 31.62
CA LEU A 241 21.68 -13.55 30.34
C LEU A 241 21.73 -12.46 29.28
N GLU A 242 22.86 -12.33 28.56
CA GLU A 242 23.02 -11.36 27.47
C GLU A 242 22.03 -11.58 26.33
N ASP A 243 21.59 -12.83 26.12
CA ASP A 243 20.66 -13.22 25.06
C ASP A 243 19.22 -13.45 25.58
N CYS A 244 18.85 -12.86 26.72
CA CYS A 244 17.50 -12.96 27.27
C CYS A 244 16.44 -12.31 26.35
N ILE A 245 16.82 -11.33 25.55
CA ILE A 245 16.07 -10.83 24.39
C ILE A 245 17.01 -10.87 23.19
N LYS A 246 16.63 -11.62 22.14
CA LYS A 246 17.46 -11.79 20.94
C LYS A 246 16.61 -11.98 19.70
N ILE A 247 16.86 -11.18 18.66
CA ILE A 247 16.26 -11.39 17.35
C ILE A 247 16.91 -12.62 16.71
N ILE A 248 16.10 -13.58 16.29
CA ILE A 248 16.53 -14.85 15.68
C ILE A 248 16.52 -14.74 14.16
N GLU A 249 15.47 -14.16 13.60
CA GLU A 249 15.25 -14.11 12.14
C GLU A 249 14.52 -12.83 11.74
N TYR A 250 14.90 -12.27 10.59
CA TYR A 250 14.22 -11.17 9.92
C TYR A 250 13.47 -11.67 8.69
N THR A 251 12.42 -10.95 8.30
CA THR A 251 11.79 -11.09 6.98
C THR A 251 12.65 -10.39 5.92
N GLU A 252 12.31 -10.58 4.65
CA GLU A 252 12.95 -9.90 3.52
C GLU A 252 12.82 -8.38 3.61
N SER A 253 11.74 -7.88 4.23
CA SER A 253 11.49 -6.45 4.46
C SER A 253 12.15 -5.89 5.72
N SER A 254 13.12 -6.61 6.32
CA SER A 254 13.83 -6.23 7.54
C SER A 254 12.96 -6.13 8.80
N ARG A 255 11.75 -6.68 8.78
CA ARG A 255 10.92 -6.82 9.97
C ARG A 255 11.32 -8.06 10.75
N ILE A 256 11.04 -8.07 12.05
CA ILE A 256 11.32 -9.23 12.88
C ILE A 256 10.35 -10.35 12.50
N LYS A 257 10.89 -11.48 12.02
CA LYS A 257 10.14 -12.70 11.80
C LYS A 257 10.02 -13.49 13.10
N THR A 258 11.15 -13.67 13.81
CA THR A 258 11.21 -14.40 15.08
C THR A 258 12.13 -13.69 16.07
N ILE A 259 11.65 -13.52 17.30
CA ILE A 259 12.41 -13.00 18.43
C ILE A 259 12.27 -13.94 19.63
N LYS A 260 13.40 -14.23 20.29
CA LYS A 260 13.47 -14.86 21.61
C LYS A 260 13.26 -13.79 22.68
N ILE A 261 12.36 -14.02 23.62
CA ILE A 261 12.18 -13.21 24.83
C ILE A 261 12.05 -14.20 25.99
N GLY A 262 13.03 -14.20 26.89
CA GLY A 262 13.13 -15.20 27.96
C GLY A 262 13.13 -16.64 27.41
N ASN A 263 12.17 -17.45 27.87
CA ASN A 263 11.97 -18.84 27.45
C ASN A 263 11.03 -18.99 26.25
N LYS A 264 10.61 -17.88 25.59
CA LYS A 264 9.68 -17.91 24.45
C LYS A 264 10.34 -17.43 23.16
N ASN A 265 10.01 -18.11 22.05
CA ASN A 265 10.23 -17.62 20.70
C ASN A 265 8.89 -17.20 20.13
N ILE A 266 8.73 -15.92 19.79
CA ILE A 266 7.50 -15.35 19.28
C ILE A 266 7.73 -14.63 17.95
N SER A 267 6.69 -14.41 17.17
CA SER A 267 6.80 -13.60 15.95
C SER A 267 6.94 -12.10 16.28
N GLY A 268 7.55 -11.35 15.37
CA GLY A 268 7.60 -9.88 15.50
C GLY A 268 6.21 -9.25 15.50
N VAL A 269 5.26 -9.84 14.79
CA VAL A 269 3.84 -9.42 14.79
C VAL A 269 3.21 -9.62 16.16
N GLU A 270 3.49 -10.74 16.81
CA GLU A 270 3.01 -11.03 18.15
C GLU A 270 3.65 -10.11 19.20
N ALA A 271 4.97 -9.89 19.10
CA ALA A 271 5.68 -8.92 19.95
C ALA A 271 5.10 -7.51 19.79
N ARG A 272 4.81 -7.09 18.53
CA ARG A 272 4.13 -5.81 18.25
C ARG A 272 2.81 -5.70 19.02
N LYS A 273 1.99 -6.75 19.02
CA LYS A 273 0.69 -6.78 19.71
C LYS A 273 0.86 -6.75 21.22
N ILE A 274 1.75 -7.56 21.78
CA ILE A 274 1.98 -7.66 23.24
C ILE A 274 2.47 -6.33 23.81
N PHE A 275 3.42 -5.69 23.13
CA PHE A 275 4.06 -4.46 23.64
C PHE A 275 3.43 -3.18 23.11
N GLY A 276 2.42 -3.26 22.24
CA GLY A 276 1.75 -2.09 21.66
C GLY A 276 2.64 -1.29 20.69
N LEU A 277 3.56 -1.97 20.00
CA LEU A 277 4.49 -1.34 19.06
C LEU A 277 3.79 -0.92 17.77
N LYS A 278 4.25 0.15 17.12
CA LYS A 278 3.66 0.64 15.88
C LYS A 278 3.91 -0.28 14.68
N SER A 279 5.04 -0.99 14.65
CA SER A 279 5.33 -1.99 13.61
C SER A 279 6.12 -3.18 14.18
N SER A 280 6.33 -4.22 13.38
CA SER A 280 7.22 -5.34 13.69
C SER A 280 8.68 -5.10 13.26
N ASN A 281 9.00 -3.92 12.73
CA ASN A 281 10.36 -3.48 12.48
C ASN A 281 10.88 -2.69 13.68
N PHE A 282 11.53 -3.36 14.62
CA PHE A 282 12.01 -2.71 15.83
C PHE A 282 13.33 -3.30 16.31
N LYS A 283 14.02 -2.54 17.18
CA LYS A 283 15.15 -3.00 18.00
C LYS A 283 14.75 -2.94 19.47
N ALA A 284 15.28 -3.86 20.26
CA ALA A 284 15.14 -3.87 21.71
C ALA A 284 16.50 -3.66 22.37
N GLU A 285 16.60 -2.66 23.22
CA GLU A 285 17.80 -2.34 23.99
C GLU A 285 17.49 -2.47 25.48
N ILE A 286 18.29 -3.28 26.18
CA ILE A 286 18.09 -3.55 27.61
C ILE A 286 18.98 -2.59 28.42
N SER A 287 18.42 -1.93 29.40
CA SER A 287 19.12 -1.18 30.45
C SER A 287 18.88 -1.79 31.80
N ASP A 288 19.44 -1.21 32.87
CA ASP A 288 19.38 -1.79 34.25
C ASP A 288 17.91 -2.09 34.65
N ASN A 289 16.97 -1.19 34.39
CA ASN A 289 15.58 -1.32 34.84
C ASN A 289 14.57 -1.43 33.71
N ASN A 290 14.93 -1.10 32.47
CA ASN A 290 14.00 -0.94 31.36
C ASN A 290 14.42 -1.70 30.11
N VAL A 291 13.46 -1.91 29.22
CA VAL A 291 13.64 -2.31 27.83
C VAL A 291 13.09 -1.19 26.93
N LYS A 292 13.95 -0.65 26.08
CA LYS A 292 13.59 0.36 25.09
C LYS A 292 13.37 -0.31 23.74
N PHE A 293 12.21 -0.10 23.15
CA PHE A 293 11.89 -0.50 21.77
C PHE A 293 11.98 0.72 20.86
N SER A 294 12.92 0.69 19.91
CA SER A 294 13.03 1.67 18.83
C SER A 294 12.38 1.10 17.58
N VAL A 295 11.28 1.71 17.13
CA VAL A 295 10.39 1.15 16.11
C VAL A 295 10.43 2.01 14.86
N ILE A 296 10.55 1.36 13.69
CA ILE A 296 10.52 1.99 12.38
C ILE A 296 9.24 1.60 11.65
N GLY A 297 8.52 2.59 11.10
CA GLY A 297 7.25 2.41 10.41
C GLY A 297 6.03 2.32 11.34
N TYR A 298 4.84 2.34 10.73
CA TYR A 298 3.56 2.29 11.41
C TYR A 298 2.54 1.49 10.61
N GLY A 299 2.10 0.37 11.16
CA GLY A 299 1.14 -0.54 10.56
C GLY A 299 1.73 -1.92 10.31
N HIS A 300 0.97 -2.74 9.58
CA HIS A 300 1.39 -4.10 9.21
C HIS A 300 2.40 -4.14 8.05
N GLY A 301 2.50 -3.08 7.27
CA GLY A 301 3.45 -2.94 6.18
C GLY A 301 3.00 -3.52 4.84
N VAL A 302 1.84 -4.15 4.74
CA VAL A 302 1.36 -4.81 3.50
C VAL A 302 0.61 -3.82 2.61
N GLY A 303 0.86 -3.87 1.31
CA GLY A 303 0.17 -3.06 0.31
C GLY A 303 0.56 -1.58 0.33
N LEU A 304 -0.39 -0.67 0.11
CA LEU A 304 -0.13 0.76 -0.04
C LEU A 304 0.33 1.41 1.27
N SER A 305 1.47 2.12 1.22
CA SER A 305 1.91 3.02 2.30
C SER A 305 1.33 4.41 2.10
N GLN A 306 0.62 4.94 3.10
CA GLN A 306 0.00 6.26 3.05
C GLN A 306 1.04 7.38 2.94
N THR A 307 2.11 7.34 3.74
CA THR A 307 3.20 8.33 3.67
C THR A 307 4.03 8.19 2.40
N GLY A 308 4.30 6.95 1.96
CA GLY A 308 4.99 6.68 0.70
C GLY A 308 4.18 7.15 -0.51
N SER A 309 2.85 6.99 -0.49
CA SER A 309 1.96 7.54 -1.52
C SER A 309 2.05 9.05 -1.61
N ASN A 310 2.11 9.73 -0.46
CA ASN A 310 2.28 11.18 -0.44
C ASN A 310 3.66 11.62 -0.96
N THR A 311 4.72 10.87 -0.69
CA THR A 311 6.04 11.14 -1.26
C THR A 311 6.02 11.00 -2.79
N LEU A 312 5.47 9.91 -3.32
CA LEU A 312 5.33 9.70 -4.76
C LEU A 312 4.48 10.80 -5.44
N ALA A 313 3.40 11.24 -4.78
CA ALA A 313 2.58 12.34 -5.27
C ALA A 313 3.35 13.67 -5.32
N LYS A 314 4.17 13.98 -4.30
CA LYS A 314 5.07 15.16 -4.30
C LYS A 314 6.12 15.09 -5.41
N GLU A 315 6.54 13.88 -5.80
CA GLU A 315 7.44 13.65 -6.94
C GLU A 315 6.72 13.76 -8.30
N GLY A 316 5.42 14.05 -8.31
CA GLY A 316 4.61 14.26 -9.51
C GLY A 316 3.94 13.01 -10.06
N LYS A 317 3.93 11.90 -9.31
CA LYS A 317 3.19 10.70 -9.70
C LYS A 317 1.69 10.90 -9.58
N ASP A 318 0.94 10.45 -10.59
CA ASP A 318 -0.51 10.40 -10.48
C ASP A 318 -0.98 9.21 -9.61
N TYR A 319 -2.26 9.21 -9.22
CA TYR A 319 -2.79 8.18 -8.32
C TYR A 319 -2.74 6.76 -8.92
N LYS A 320 -2.82 6.60 -10.25
CA LYS A 320 -2.71 5.30 -10.93
C LYS A 320 -1.28 4.78 -10.89
N GLU A 321 -0.29 5.65 -11.11
CA GLU A 321 1.12 5.31 -10.95
C GLU A 321 1.44 4.92 -9.50
N ILE A 322 0.87 5.63 -8.51
CA ILE A 322 1.02 5.32 -7.08
C ILE A 322 0.43 3.94 -6.77
N ILE A 323 -0.78 3.64 -7.21
CA ILE A 323 -1.42 2.33 -7.01
C ILE A 323 -0.57 1.22 -7.66
N ASN A 324 -0.12 1.39 -8.89
CA ASN A 324 0.74 0.42 -9.60
C ASN A 324 2.12 0.23 -8.96
N HIS A 325 2.60 1.21 -8.17
CA HIS A 325 3.82 1.05 -7.38
C HIS A 325 3.65 0.00 -6.29
N TYR A 326 2.52 -0.03 -5.60
CA TYR A 326 2.28 -0.92 -4.47
C TYR A 326 1.64 -2.26 -4.84
N TYR A 327 0.79 -2.29 -5.87
CA TYR A 327 0.13 -3.53 -6.31
C TYR A 327 0.61 -3.88 -7.71
N LYS A 328 1.04 -5.14 -7.90
CA LYS A 328 1.68 -5.58 -9.14
C LYS A 328 0.71 -6.34 -10.05
N ASN A 329 0.86 -6.13 -11.37
CA ASN A 329 0.06 -6.84 -12.37
C ASN A 329 -1.46 -6.67 -12.17
N ILE A 330 -1.87 -5.49 -11.76
CA ILE A 330 -3.28 -5.13 -11.52
C ILE A 330 -3.83 -4.27 -12.65
N GLU A 331 -5.14 -4.17 -12.71
CA GLU A 331 -5.86 -3.23 -13.55
C GLU A 331 -6.71 -2.32 -12.67
N ILE A 332 -6.87 -1.06 -13.10
CA ILE A 332 -7.80 -0.11 -12.49
C ILE A 332 -8.95 0.03 -13.47
N VAL A 333 -10.12 -0.43 -13.07
CA VAL A 333 -11.33 -0.43 -13.89
C VAL A 333 -12.41 0.44 -13.27
N ASN A 334 -13.30 0.98 -14.10
CA ASN A 334 -14.47 1.72 -13.63
C ASN A 334 -15.70 0.81 -13.71
N ILE A 335 -16.41 0.63 -12.60
CA ILE A 335 -17.58 -0.26 -12.48
C ILE A 335 -18.92 0.46 -12.67
N ILE A 336 -18.92 1.77 -12.93
CA ILE A 336 -20.15 2.58 -13.13
C ILE A 336 -20.23 3.17 -14.54
N GLU A 337 -19.22 2.97 -15.35
CA GLU A 337 -19.20 3.24 -16.79
C GLU A 337 -19.44 1.93 -17.56
#